data_ba5ff7705c162bf6ce8f1886494e409c
#
_entry.id   ba5ff7705c162bf6ce8f1886494e409c
#
_cell.length_a   1.000
_cell.length_b   1.000
_cell.length_c   1.000
_cell.angle_alpha   90.00
_cell.angle_beta   90.00
_cell.angle_gamma   90.00
#
_symmetry.space_group_name_H-M   'P 1'
#
loop_
_entity.id
_entity.type
_entity.pdbx_description
1 polymer ?
#
loop_
_entity_poly.entity_id
_entity_poly.type
_entity_poly.pdbx_seq_one_letter_code
_entity_poly.pdbx_strand_id
1 'polypeptide(L)' 'MSLNTNYIKIMRDLREDHDKTQQQIAEVLGTSQTMYARYERGANELPIRHLITLCKYYGVTADYLLGLDVE' A
#
# COMPACT_ATOMS: atom_id res chain seq x y z
N MET A 1 21.91 -4.90 6.07
CA MET A 1 20.61 -4.61 6.62
C MET A 1 19.50 -4.94 5.64
N SER A 2 18.51 -5.62 6.11
CA SER A 2 17.41 -5.98 5.23
C SER A 2 16.49 -4.79 5.01
N LEU A 3 15.85 -4.80 3.85
CA LEU A 3 14.85 -3.78 3.57
C LEU A 3 13.60 -4.06 4.39
N ASN A 4 12.96 -2.99 4.80
CA ASN A 4 11.69 -3.11 5.49
C ASN A 4 10.60 -3.35 4.46
N THR A 5 10.06 -4.56 4.43
CA THR A 5 8.99 -4.92 3.51
C THR A 5 7.65 -5.03 4.21
N ASN A 6 7.59 -4.61 5.48
CA ASN A 6 6.33 -4.69 6.22
C ASN A 6 5.23 -3.86 5.56
N TYR A 7 5.59 -2.82 4.83
CA TYR A 7 4.59 -1.99 4.18
C TYR A 7 3.76 -2.79 3.18
N ILE A 8 4.34 -3.81 2.58
CA ILE A 8 3.61 -4.64 1.62
C ILE A 8 2.48 -5.37 2.33
N LYS A 9 2.78 -5.97 3.47
CA LYS A 9 1.77 -6.68 4.25
C LYS A 9 0.72 -5.71 4.79
N ILE A 10 1.17 -4.57 5.31
CA ILE A 10 0.25 -3.58 5.88
C ILE A 10 -0.68 -3.04 4.80
N MET A 11 -0.13 -2.76 3.62
CA MET A 11 -0.91 -2.27 2.49
C MET A 11 -2.01 -3.26 2.11
N ARG A 12 -1.64 -4.54 2.01
CA ARG A 12 -2.62 -5.58 1.68
C ARG A 12 -3.64 -5.74 2.80
N ASP A 13 -3.19 -5.74 4.06
CA ASP A 13 -4.10 -5.88 5.19
C ASP A 13 -5.11 -4.74 5.24
N LEU A 14 -4.67 -3.52 5.00
CA LEU A 14 -5.57 -2.37 4.96
C LEU A 14 -6.63 -2.55 3.88
N ARG A 15 -6.20 -3.00 2.70
CA ARG A 15 -7.14 -3.22 1.60
C ARG A 15 -8.18 -4.26 1.99
N GLU A 16 -7.73 -5.38 2.54
CA GLU A 16 -8.63 -6.47 2.92
C GLU A 16 -9.54 -6.07 4.06
N ASP A 17 -9.01 -5.33 5.03
CA ASP A 17 -9.82 -4.84 6.15
C ASP A 17 -10.93 -3.91 5.70
N HIS A 18 -10.71 -3.20 4.60
CA HIS A 18 -11.72 -2.30 4.05
C HIS A 18 -12.58 -2.97 2.99
N ASP A 19 -12.43 -4.29 2.82
CA ASP A 19 -13.22 -5.08 1.87
C ASP A 19 -13.09 -4.56 0.45
N LYS A 20 -11.86 -4.17 0.06
CA LYS A 20 -11.61 -3.66 -1.28
C LYS A 20 -10.83 -4.66 -2.10
N THR A 21 -11.13 -4.69 -3.41
CA THR A 21 -10.37 -5.50 -4.35
C THR A 21 -9.13 -4.74 -4.81
N GLN A 22 -8.18 -5.47 -5.40
CA GLN A 22 -7.01 -4.83 -5.99
C GLN A 22 -7.43 -3.84 -7.08
N GLN A 23 -8.45 -4.20 -7.87
CA GLN A 23 -8.95 -3.32 -8.92
C GLN A 23 -9.46 -2.00 -8.35
N GLN A 24 -10.20 -2.08 -7.24
CA GLN A 24 -10.75 -0.86 -6.62
C GLN A 24 -9.64 0.06 -6.12
N ILE A 25 -8.62 -0.51 -5.50
CA ILE A 25 -7.52 0.32 -5.01
C ILE A 25 -6.68 0.85 -6.17
N ALA A 26 -6.50 0.04 -7.21
CA ALA A 26 -5.81 0.53 -8.41
C ALA A 26 -6.52 1.76 -8.97
N GLU A 27 -7.85 1.76 -8.97
CA GLU A 27 -8.61 2.91 -9.44
C GLU A 27 -8.40 4.13 -8.55
N VAL A 28 -8.33 3.92 -7.25
CA VAL A 28 -8.04 5.02 -6.32
C VAL A 28 -6.69 5.65 -6.64
N LEU A 29 -5.72 4.83 -7.01
CA LEU A 29 -4.37 5.30 -7.32
C LEU A 29 -4.21 5.80 -8.75
N GLY A 30 -5.21 5.55 -9.60
CA GLY A 30 -5.11 5.92 -11.00
C GLY A 30 -4.14 5.06 -11.78
N THR A 31 -4.01 3.79 -11.39
CA THR A 31 -3.12 2.85 -12.07
C THR A 31 -3.90 1.59 -12.44
N SER A 32 -3.25 0.65 -13.11
CA SER A 32 -3.90 -0.59 -13.51
C SER A 32 -3.90 -1.60 -12.37
N GLN A 33 -4.84 -2.53 -12.41
CA GLN A 33 -4.88 -3.60 -11.43
C GLN A 33 -3.60 -4.45 -11.49
N THR A 34 -3.10 -4.67 -12.70
CA THR A 34 -1.85 -5.42 -12.87
C THR A 34 -0.69 -4.73 -12.15
N MET A 35 -0.59 -3.41 -12.32
CA MET A 35 0.49 -2.68 -11.66
C MET A 35 0.32 -2.68 -10.14
N TYR A 36 -0.92 -2.48 -9.67
CA TYR A 36 -1.15 -2.50 -8.23
C TYR A 36 -0.80 -3.86 -7.63
N ALA A 37 -1.15 -4.95 -8.35
CA ALA A 37 -0.80 -6.28 -7.88
C ALA A 37 0.71 -6.44 -7.74
N ARG A 38 1.49 -5.80 -8.60
CA ARG A 38 2.95 -5.85 -8.51
C ARG A 38 3.45 -5.16 -7.24
N TYR A 39 2.77 -4.10 -6.82
CA TYR A 39 3.12 -3.45 -5.55
C TYR A 39 2.87 -4.40 -4.39
N GLU A 40 1.75 -5.11 -4.40
CA GLU A 40 1.42 -6.02 -3.29
C GLU A 40 2.30 -7.26 -3.25
N ARG A 41 2.93 -7.60 -4.38
CA ARG A 41 3.88 -8.73 -4.41
C ARG A 41 5.32 -8.30 -4.11
N GLY A 42 5.56 -7.00 -4.01
CA GLY A 42 6.90 -6.50 -3.87
C GLY A 42 7.72 -6.55 -5.15
N ALA A 43 7.06 -6.80 -6.30
CA ALA A 43 7.75 -6.83 -7.58
C ALA A 43 8.17 -5.44 -8.03
N ASN A 44 7.39 -4.43 -7.63
CA ASN A 44 7.71 -3.02 -7.89
C ASN A 44 7.55 -2.25 -6.59
N GLU A 45 8.42 -1.27 -6.42
CA GLU A 45 8.35 -0.40 -5.25
C GLU A 45 7.18 0.56 -5.39
N LEU A 46 6.47 0.81 -4.28
CA LEU A 46 5.33 1.71 -4.30
C LEU A 46 5.84 3.15 -4.43
N PRO A 47 5.41 3.89 -5.46
CA PRO A 47 5.83 5.29 -5.58
C PRO A 47 5.31 6.13 -4.42
N ILE A 48 6.05 7.18 -4.10
CA ILE A 48 5.66 8.05 -2.99
C ILE A 48 4.30 8.69 -3.23
N ARG A 49 3.99 9.05 -4.48
CA ARG A 49 2.69 9.65 -4.77
C ARG A 49 1.54 8.71 -4.43
N HIS A 50 1.74 7.41 -4.64
CA HIS A 50 0.73 6.41 -4.28
C HIS A 50 0.67 6.18 -2.78
N LEU A 51 1.82 6.24 -2.11
CA LEU A 51 1.87 6.16 -0.66
C LEU A 51 1.01 7.26 -0.03
N ILE A 52 1.19 8.48 -0.52
CA ILE A 52 0.43 9.62 0.00
C ILE A 52 -1.07 9.40 -0.22
N THR A 53 -1.44 8.96 -1.41
CA THR A 53 -2.84 8.72 -1.73
C THR A 53 -3.44 7.64 -0.82
N LEU A 54 -2.71 6.56 -0.59
CA LEU A 54 -3.20 5.49 0.27
C LEU A 54 -3.35 5.94 1.70
N CYS A 55 -2.40 6.74 2.21
CA CYS A 55 -2.51 7.24 3.57
C CYS A 55 -3.76 8.09 3.74
N LYS A 56 -4.04 8.93 2.77
CA LYS A 56 -5.25 9.77 2.82
C LYS A 56 -6.51 8.93 2.67
N TYR A 57 -6.47 7.96 1.79
CA TYR A 57 -7.63 7.11 1.53
C TYR A 57 -8.01 6.28 2.75
N TYR A 58 -7.02 5.66 3.39
CA TYR A 58 -7.26 4.82 4.56
C TYR A 58 -7.30 5.59 5.86
N GLY A 59 -6.89 6.85 5.86
CA GLY A 59 -6.84 7.65 7.09
C GLY A 59 -5.75 7.22 8.04
N VAL A 60 -4.60 6.82 7.51
CA VAL A 60 -3.45 6.38 8.31
C VAL A 60 -2.25 7.26 8.02
N THR A 61 -1.28 7.21 8.92
CA THR A 61 -0.03 7.97 8.72
C THR A 61 0.92 7.19 7.83
N ALA A 62 1.87 7.90 7.23
CA ALA A 62 2.92 7.24 6.46
C ALA A 62 3.76 6.33 7.36
N ASP A 63 4.01 6.75 8.60
CA ASP A 63 4.75 5.91 9.53
C ASP A 63 4.07 4.58 9.74
N TYR A 64 2.74 4.59 9.89
CA TYR A 64 1.99 3.36 10.07
C TYR A 64 2.08 2.48 8.83
N LEU A 65 1.82 3.07 7.66
CA LEU A 65 1.80 2.29 6.42
C LEU A 65 3.16 1.70 6.11
N LEU A 66 4.22 2.46 6.38
CA LEU A 66 5.58 2.00 6.09
C LEU A 66 6.12 1.03 7.14
N GLY A 67 5.36 0.82 8.22
CA GLY A 67 5.82 -0.09 9.27
C GLY A 67 6.91 0.52 10.15
N LEU A 68 6.97 1.84 10.21
CA LEU A 68 7.96 2.54 11.03
C LEU A 68 7.43 2.89 12.41
N ASP A 69 6.14 2.73 12.61
CA ASP A 69 5.46 3.11 13.84
C ASP A 69 5.51 1.92 14.81
N VAL A 70 6.70 1.61 15.30
CA VAL A 70 6.93 0.47 16.17
C VAL A 70 7.65 0.90 17.43
N GLU A 71 7.50 0.05 18.45
CA GLU A 71 8.17 0.28 19.73
C GLU A 71 9.65 0.08 19.64
#